data_c8be3df2ca7d90ebb5d74e081a279213
#
_entry.id   c8be3df2ca7d90ebb5d74e081a279213
#
_cell.length_a   1.000
_cell.length_b   1.000
_cell.length_c   1.000
_cell.angle_alpha   90.00
_cell.angle_beta   90.00
_cell.angle_gamma   90.00
#
_symmetry.space_group_name_H-M   'P 1'
#
loop_
_entity.id
_entity.type
_entity.pdbx_description
1 polymer ?
#
loop_
_entity_poly.entity_id
_entity_poly.type
_entity_poly.pdbx_seq_one_letter_code
_entity_poly.pdbx_strand_id
1 'polypeptide(L)'
;MSYRIRLFAKDCVACNACYEACIDQNDIDVLKGDEPFRTGLEYEPRSMVKAATSACLHCSQAACIEVCPHGCLYRDEVTGFVVYDDTVCIGCGECAKVCPVDAIHFRADGRIGKCDGCNERVKNAMLPACVQCCPTGCLRLEEV
;
A
#
# COMPACT_ATOMS: atom_id res chain seq x y z
N MET A 1 3.92 19.29 -2.66
CA MET A 1 3.95 18.28 -3.76
C MET A 1 3.15 17.07 -3.33
N SER A 2 2.55 16.39 -4.26
CA SER A 2 1.86 15.13 -3.99
C SER A 2 2.38 14.06 -4.94
N TYR A 3 2.52 12.85 -4.43
CA TYR A 3 2.97 11.70 -5.21
C TYR A 3 1.88 10.64 -5.29
N ARG A 4 1.92 9.86 -6.33
CA ARG A 4 1.03 8.71 -6.54
C ARG A 4 1.82 7.54 -7.10
N ILE A 5 1.55 6.34 -6.60
CA ILE A 5 2.06 5.11 -7.19
C ILE A 5 0.99 4.61 -8.17
N ARG A 6 1.35 4.58 -9.46
CA ARG A 6 0.44 4.20 -10.52
C ARG A 6 0.80 2.84 -11.11
N LEU A 7 -0.22 2.03 -11.36
CA LEU A 7 -0.08 0.73 -11.99
C LEU A 7 -0.48 0.81 -13.47
N PHE A 8 0.39 0.31 -14.35
CA PHE A 8 0.10 0.05 -15.76
C PHE A 8 -0.06 -1.45 -15.94
N ALA A 9 -1.27 -1.94 -15.65
CA ALA A 9 -1.56 -3.36 -15.50
C ALA A 9 -1.24 -4.21 -16.74
N LYS A 10 -1.28 -3.63 -17.94
CA LYS A 10 -0.93 -4.31 -19.19
C LYS A 10 0.51 -4.82 -19.21
N ASP A 11 1.40 -4.20 -18.44
CA ASP A 11 2.82 -4.54 -18.38
C ASP A 11 3.16 -5.45 -17.19
N CYS A 12 2.17 -5.77 -16.35
CA CYS A 12 2.36 -6.66 -15.21
C CYS A 12 2.48 -8.11 -15.67
N VAL A 13 3.52 -8.80 -15.19
CA VAL A 13 3.80 -10.21 -15.53
C VAL A 13 3.58 -11.17 -14.37
N ALA A 14 2.95 -10.70 -13.30
CA ALA A 14 2.64 -11.51 -12.11
C ALA A 14 3.87 -12.14 -11.44
N CYS A 15 5.02 -11.48 -11.49
CA CYS A 15 6.26 -11.99 -10.89
C CYS A 15 6.27 -11.90 -9.35
N ASN A 16 5.38 -11.10 -8.75
CA ASN A 16 5.28 -10.86 -7.31
C ASN A 16 6.52 -10.22 -6.66
N ALA A 17 7.44 -9.65 -7.44
CA ALA A 17 8.60 -8.95 -6.88
C ALA A 17 8.17 -7.78 -5.98
N CYS A 18 7.11 -7.06 -6.34
CA CYS A 18 6.55 -5.97 -5.53
C CYS A 18 6.00 -6.45 -4.18
N TYR A 19 5.42 -7.63 -4.16
CA TYR A 19 4.94 -8.31 -2.94
C TYR A 19 6.13 -8.58 -1.99
N GLU A 20 7.18 -9.22 -2.48
CA GLU A 20 8.38 -9.53 -1.70
C GLU A 20 9.10 -8.27 -1.22
N ALA A 21 9.22 -7.27 -2.08
CA ALA A 21 9.85 -5.99 -1.73
C ALA A 21 9.09 -5.27 -0.60
N CYS A 22 7.77 -5.36 -0.59
CA CYS A 22 6.94 -4.79 0.46
C CYS A 22 7.15 -5.49 1.80
N ILE A 23 7.26 -6.82 1.80
CA ILE A 23 7.56 -7.62 2.99
C ILE A 23 8.91 -7.20 3.58
N ASP A 24 9.94 -7.13 2.76
CA ASP A 24 11.29 -6.79 3.19
C ASP A 24 11.39 -5.35 3.70
N GLN A 25 10.83 -4.39 2.96
CA GLN A 25 10.88 -2.97 3.32
C GLN A 25 10.15 -2.65 4.63
N ASN A 26 9.08 -3.36 4.94
CA ASN A 26 8.21 -3.06 6.09
C ASN A 26 8.39 -4.05 7.24
N ASP A 27 9.38 -4.93 7.19
CA ASP A 27 9.63 -5.96 8.21
C ASP A 27 8.37 -6.77 8.56
N ILE A 28 7.62 -7.16 7.54
CA ILE A 28 6.36 -7.87 7.73
C ILE A 28 6.62 -9.31 8.17
N ASP A 29 6.07 -9.69 9.32
CA ASP A 29 6.27 -11.01 9.90
C ASP A 29 5.23 -12.00 9.35
N VAL A 30 5.55 -12.62 8.23
CA VAL A 30 4.67 -13.60 7.58
C VAL A 30 4.46 -14.86 8.42
N LEU A 31 5.38 -15.17 9.35
CA LEU A 31 5.25 -16.32 10.24
C LEU A 31 4.17 -16.10 11.30
N LYS A 32 3.88 -14.85 11.63
CA LYS A 32 2.77 -14.47 12.52
C LYS A 32 1.46 -14.30 11.77
N GLY A 33 1.45 -14.48 10.45
CA GLY A 33 0.28 -14.30 9.61
C GLY A 33 0.07 -12.87 9.13
N ASP A 34 1.04 -11.99 9.32
CA ASP A 34 0.94 -10.61 8.83
C ASP A 34 1.02 -10.60 7.30
N GLU A 35 0.20 -9.76 6.70
CA GLU A 35 0.09 -9.67 5.24
C GLU A 35 0.90 -8.50 4.70
N PRO A 36 1.49 -8.63 3.50
CA PRO A 36 2.13 -7.49 2.84
C PRO A 36 1.09 -6.44 2.45
N PHE A 37 1.54 -5.21 2.34
CA PHE A 37 0.64 -4.08 2.04
C PHE A 37 0.34 -3.95 0.55
N ARG A 38 1.03 -4.70 -0.28
CA ARG A 38 0.77 -4.84 -1.71
C ARG A 38 0.56 -6.30 -2.05
N THR A 39 -0.50 -6.58 -2.78
CA THR A 39 -0.87 -7.94 -3.19
C THR A 39 -0.88 -8.06 -4.70
N GLY A 40 -0.43 -9.21 -5.22
CA GLY A 40 -0.56 -9.57 -6.62
C GLY A 40 -1.88 -10.30 -6.87
N LEU A 41 -2.47 -10.02 -8.01
CA LEU A 41 -3.72 -10.62 -8.45
C LEU A 41 -3.52 -11.24 -9.83
N GLU A 42 -3.92 -12.51 -9.98
CA GLU A 42 -4.01 -13.18 -11.26
C GLU A 42 -5.46 -13.57 -11.52
N TYR A 43 -5.93 -13.42 -12.74
CA TYR A 43 -7.27 -13.84 -13.14
C TYR A 43 -7.30 -14.23 -14.61
N GLU A 44 -8.21 -15.13 -14.95
CA GLU A 44 -8.34 -15.70 -16.29
C GLU A 44 -9.71 -15.35 -16.90
N PRO A 45 -9.91 -14.13 -17.44
CA PRO A 45 -11.11 -13.87 -18.20
C PRO A 45 -11.01 -14.48 -19.60
N ARG A 46 -11.93 -15.33 -19.95
CA ARG A 46 -12.06 -15.92 -21.31
C ARG A 46 -10.76 -16.58 -21.82
N SER A 47 -10.13 -17.42 -21.00
CA SER A 47 -8.90 -18.15 -21.35
C SER A 47 -7.66 -17.27 -21.57
N MET A 48 -7.67 -16.05 -21.04
CA MET A 48 -6.48 -15.19 -21.02
C MET A 48 -6.07 -14.93 -19.58
N VAL A 49 -4.81 -15.19 -19.26
CA VAL A 49 -4.25 -14.83 -17.95
C VAL A 49 -3.99 -13.33 -17.92
N LYS A 50 -4.55 -12.65 -16.94
CA LYS A 50 -4.24 -11.25 -16.65
C LYS A 50 -3.72 -11.10 -15.25
N ALA A 51 -2.81 -10.18 -15.06
CA ALA A 51 -2.18 -9.90 -13.79
C ALA A 51 -2.35 -8.43 -13.41
N ALA A 52 -2.45 -8.19 -12.13
CA ALA A 52 -2.48 -6.85 -11.55
C ALA A 52 -1.90 -6.90 -10.14
N THR A 53 -1.61 -5.75 -9.58
CA THR A 53 -1.21 -5.63 -8.18
C THR A 53 -1.98 -4.48 -7.54
N SER A 54 -2.28 -4.61 -6.27
CA SER A 54 -3.11 -3.65 -5.54
C SER A 54 -2.49 -3.27 -4.20
N ALA A 55 -2.63 -2.02 -3.84
CA ALA A 55 -2.26 -1.47 -2.54
C ALA A 55 -3.11 -0.23 -2.26
N CYS A 56 -2.86 0.45 -1.13
CA CYS A 56 -3.51 1.71 -0.81
C CYS A 56 -3.38 2.71 -1.97
N LEU A 57 -4.48 3.36 -2.33
CA LEU A 57 -4.54 4.36 -3.38
C LEU A 57 -4.19 5.77 -2.90
N HIS A 58 -4.00 5.96 -1.59
CA HIS A 58 -3.76 7.28 -0.99
C HIS A 58 -4.80 8.31 -1.44
N CYS A 59 -6.08 7.96 -1.32
CA CYS A 59 -7.22 8.71 -1.84
C CYS A 59 -7.16 10.20 -1.47
N SER A 60 -7.55 11.06 -2.40
CA SER A 60 -7.64 12.51 -2.14
C SER A 60 -8.67 12.84 -1.05
N GLN A 61 -9.79 12.11 -1.05
CA GLN A 61 -10.78 12.15 0.02
C GLN A 61 -10.65 10.86 0.83
N ALA A 62 -9.68 10.82 1.73
CA ALA A 62 -9.35 9.63 2.49
C ALA A 62 -10.36 9.43 3.64
N ALA A 63 -11.43 8.69 3.38
CA ALA A 63 -12.44 8.38 4.39
C ALA A 63 -11.86 7.70 5.62
N CYS A 64 -10.77 6.92 5.45
CA CYS A 64 -10.08 6.28 6.57
C CYS A 64 -9.49 7.28 7.57
N ILE A 65 -9.05 8.45 7.10
CA ILE A 65 -8.58 9.52 8.00
C ILE A 65 -9.74 10.07 8.82
N GLU A 66 -10.88 10.30 8.17
CA GLU A 66 -12.05 10.90 8.80
C GLU A 66 -12.68 10.03 9.88
N VAL A 67 -12.69 8.70 9.68
CA VAL A 67 -13.35 7.78 10.60
C VAL A 67 -12.47 7.32 11.76
N CYS A 68 -11.16 7.55 11.72
CA CYS A 68 -10.28 7.09 12.79
C CYS A 68 -10.52 7.90 14.07
N PRO A 69 -11.01 7.27 15.16
CA PRO A 69 -11.36 8.00 16.38
C PRO A 69 -10.14 8.52 17.16
N HIS A 70 -8.95 7.99 16.88
CA HIS A 70 -7.71 8.35 17.57
C HIS A 70 -6.71 9.11 16.69
N GLY A 71 -7.10 9.48 15.47
CA GLY A 71 -6.25 10.25 14.58
C GLY A 71 -4.97 9.53 14.17
N CYS A 72 -4.98 8.19 14.10
CA CYS A 72 -3.78 7.45 13.73
C CYS A 72 -3.47 7.52 12.23
N LEU A 73 -4.43 7.87 11.41
CA LEU A 73 -4.25 8.05 9.96
C LEU A 73 -4.21 9.55 9.65
N TYR A 74 -3.23 9.96 8.87
CA TYR A 74 -3.08 11.36 8.48
C TYR A 74 -2.38 11.47 7.12
N ARG A 75 -2.44 12.64 6.52
CA ARG A 75 -1.77 12.92 5.25
C ARG A 75 -0.43 13.58 5.50
N ASP A 76 0.63 13.01 4.94
CA ASP A 76 1.95 13.63 4.99
C ASP A 76 1.98 14.86 4.07
N GLU A 77 2.44 15.98 4.60
CA GLU A 77 2.46 17.25 3.89
C GLU A 77 3.50 17.29 2.76
N VAL A 78 4.57 16.52 2.89
CA VAL A 78 5.66 16.51 1.91
C VAL A 78 5.31 15.65 0.71
N THR A 79 4.81 14.43 0.96
CA THR A 79 4.56 13.44 -0.09
C THR A 79 3.11 13.38 -0.56
N GLY A 80 2.17 13.81 0.28
CA GLY A 80 0.74 13.66 0.03
C GLY A 80 0.22 12.25 0.28
N PHE A 81 1.04 11.32 0.72
CA PHE A 81 0.59 9.97 1.06
C PHE A 81 -0.24 9.95 2.34
N VAL A 82 -1.18 9.02 2.41
CA VAL A 82 -1.90 8.70 3.64
C VAL A 82 -1.03 7.76 4.45
N VAL A 83 -0.55 8.24 5.57
CA VAL A 83 0.35 7.52 6.47
C VAL A 83 -0.32 7.28 7.82
N TYR A 84 0.32 6.54 8.70
CA TYR A 84 -0.27 6.18 9.99
C TYR A 84 0.76 6.14 11.11
N ASP A 85 0.26 6.39 12.33
CA ASP A 85 0.99 6.17 13.57
C ASP A 85 0.32 5.01 14.31
N ASP A 86 0.95 3.85 14.29
CA ASP A 86 0.38 2.64 14.90
C ASP A 86 0.43 2.66 16.42
N THR A 87 1.18 3.56 17.04
CA THR A 87 1.27 3.67 18.50
C THR A 87 -0.04 4.12 19.13
N VAL A 88 -0.89 4.84 18.39
CA VAL A 88 -2.19 5.32 18.86
C VAL A 88 -3.37 4.48 18.35
N CYS A 89 -3.10 3.45 17.54
CA CYS A 89 -4.13 2.55 16.99
C CYS A 89 -4.65 1.62 18.08
N ILE A 90 -5.98 1.50 18.17
CA ILE A 90 -6.66 0.58 19.09
C ILE A 90 -7.23 -0.67 18.39
N GLY A 91 -7.06 -0.77 17.08
CA GLY A 91 -7.55 -1.93 16.32
C GLY A 91 -9.06 -1.98 16.13
N CYS A 92 -9.77 -0.84 16.17
CA CYS A 92 -11.23 -0.81 16.06
C CYS A 92 -11.79 -1.25 14.70
N GLY A 93 -10.96 -1.20 13.65
CA GLY A 93 -11.34 -1.65 12.30
C GLY A 93 -12.22 -0.69 11.50
N GLU A 94 -12.57 0.49 12.01
CA GLU A 94 -13.44 1.43 11.31
C GLU A 94 -12.85 1.90 9.97
N CYS A 95 -11.52 2.14 9.93
CA CYS A 95 -10.83 2.53 8.71
C CYS A 95 -10.91 1.45 7.60
N ALA A 96 -10.80 0.18 7.98
CA ALA A 96 -10.89 -0.94 7.04
C ALA A 96 -12.28 -1.06 6.42
N LYS A 97 -13.33 -0.73 7.17
CA LYS A 97 -14.72 -0.80 6.69
C LYS A 97 -15.02 0.21 5.59
N VAL A 98 -14.34 1.35 5.59
CA VAL A 98 -14.58 2.42 4.61
C VAL A 98 -13.57 2.44 3.47
N CYS A 99 -12.56 1.57 3.49
CA CYS A 99 -11.57 1.51 2.42
C CYS A 99 -12.18 0.90 1.14
N PRO A 100 -12.19 1.62 0.01
CA PRO A 100 -12.82 1.12 -1.21
C PRO A 100 -12.05 -0.01 -1.91
N VAL A 101 -10.79 -0.23 -1.54
CA VAL A 101 -9.91 -1.24 -2.17
C VAL A 101 -9.38 -2.26 -1.17
N ASP A 102 -9.94 -2.29 0.03
CA ASP A 102 -9.55 -3.24 1.07
C ASP A 102 -8.04 -3.28 1.34
N ALA A 103 -7.44 -2.09 1.45
CA ALA A 103 -5.99 -1.94 1.55
C ALA A 103 -5.48 -1.83 2.99
N ILE A 104 -6.35 -1.89 3.98
CA ILE A 104 -5.98 -1.75 5.39
C ILE A 104 -5.97 -3.12 6.05
N HIS A 105 -4.82 -3.45 6.63
CA HIS A 105 -4.58 -4.71 7.34
C HIS A 105 -4.37 -4.45 8.83
N PHE A 106 -4.54 -5.48 9.64
CA PHE A 106 -4.21 -5.46 11.06
C PHE A 106 -3.22 -6.57 11.34
N ARG A 107 -2.13 -6.20 12.01
CA ARG A 107 -1.06 -7.13 12.36
C ARG A 107 -1.49 -8.03 13.51
N ALA A 108 -0.67 -9.05 13.81
CA ALA A 108 -0.92 -9.98 14.90
C ALA A 108 -1.10 -9.28 16.27
N ASP A 109 -0.49 -8.11 16.47
CA ASP A 109 -0.65 -7.28 17.67
C ASP A 109 -1.97 -6.47 17.68
N GLY A 110 -2.79 -6.58 16.66
CA GLY A 110 -4.07 -5.87 16.51
C GLY A 110 -3.96 -4.43 16.02
N ARG A 111 -2.77 -3.94 15.74
CA ARG A 111 -2.54 -2.57 15.23
C ARG A 111 -2.56 -2.52 13.72
N ILE A 112 -2.89 -1.34 13.19
CA ILE A 112 -2.96 -1.09 11.75
C ILE A 112 -1.61 -1.32 11.07
N GLY A 113 -1.67 -1.90 9.87
CA GLY A 113 -0.58 -1.92 8.90
C GLY A 113 -1.14 -1.71 7.51
N LYS A 114 -0.62 -0.73 6.78
CA LYS A 114 -1.02 -0.48 5.40
C LYS A 114 0.13 0.15 4.62
N CYS A 115 0.01 0.17 3.31
CA CYS A 115 0.94 0.89 2.46
C CYS A 115 0.96 2.38 2.83
N ASP A 116 2.13 2.88 3.18
CA ASP A 116 2.37 4.30 3.43
C ASP A 116 3.07 5.00 2.24
N GLY A 117 3.10 4.34 1.08
CA GLY A 117 3.81 4.84 -0.10
C GLY A 117 5.34 4.74 0.02
N CYS A 118 5.85 4.00 0.99
CA CYS A 118 7.25 4.04 1.38
C CYS A 118 7.70 5.49 1.68
N ASN A 119 6.92 6.17 2.51
CA ASN A 119 7.00 7.61 2.74
C ASN A 119 8.42 8.10 3.04
N GLU A 120 9.14 7.41 3.94
CA GLU A 120 10.51 7.79 4.29
C GLU A 120 11.48 7.65 3.10
N ARG A 121 11.27 6.64 2.25
CA ARG A 121 12.08 6.49 1.05
C ARG A 121 11.86 7.67 0.09
N VAL A 122 10.62 8.04 -0.16
CA VAL A 122 10.28 9.14 -1.08
C VAL A 122 10.79 10.48 -0.55
N LYS A 123 10.69 10.73 0.77
CA LYS A 123 11.28 11.91 1.40
C LYS A 123 12.78 12.01 1.21
N ASN A 124 13.47 10.87 1.10
CA ASN A 124 14.91 10.79 0.87
C ASN A 124 15.28 10.61 -0.60
N ALA A 125 14.41 11.00 -1.52
CA ALA A 125 14.60 10.95 -2.97
C ALA A 125 14.82 9.51 -3.50
N MET A 126 14.31 8.51 -2.81
CA MET A 126 14.32 7.12 -3.24
C MET A 126 12.94 6.68 -3.73
N LEU A 127 12.90 5.74 -4.67
CA LEU A 127 11.65 5.17 -5.12
C LEU A 127 11.05 4.25 -4.05
N PRO A 128 9.71 4.13 -4.00
CA PRO A 128 9.08 3.06 -3.21
C PRO A 128 9.65 1.70 -3.59
N ALA A 129 9.77 0.80 -2.63
CA ALA A 129 10.40 -0.51 -2.84
C ALA A 129 9.74 -1.30 -3.98
N CYS A 130 8.40 -1.30 -4.04
CA CYS A 130 7.65 -1.98 -5.10
C CYS A 130 7.87 -1.37 -6.49
N VAL A 131 8.07 -0.06 -6.58
CA VAL A 131 8.38 0.63 -7.83
C VAL A 131 9.80 0.30 -8.29
N GLN A 132 10.74 0.33 -7.37
CA GLN A 132 12.16 0.08 -7.68
C GLN A 132 12.42 -1.33 -8.16
N CYS A 133 11.73 -2.33 -7.60
CA CYS A 133 11.97 -3.74 -7.92
C CYS A 133 11.19 -4.24 -9.14
N CYS A 134 10.21 -3.50 -9.65
CA CYS A 134 9.36 -3.97 -10.73
C CYS A 134 10.16 -4.15 -12.04
N PRO A 135 10.30 -5.40 -12.54
CA PRO A 135 11.16 -5.69 -13.69
C PRO A 135 10.64 -5.13 -15.00
N THR A 136 9.32 -4.94 -15.12
CA THR A 136 8.69 -4.39 -16.33
C THR A 136 8.41 -2.90 -16.23
N GLY A 137 8.64 -2.28 -15.06
CA GLY A 137 8.33 -0.88 -14.83
C GLY A 137 6.84 -0.55 -14.87
N CYS A 138 5.98 -1.53 -14.57
CA CYS A 138 4.53 -1.31 -14.56
C CYS A 138 4.05 -0.51 -13.35
N LEU A 139 4.83 -0.45 -12.30
CA LEU A 139 4.60 0.44 -11.15
C LEU A 139 5.49 1.67 -11.28
N ARG A 140 4.89 2.85 -11.18
CA ARG A 140 5.61 4.11 -11.32
C ARG A 140 5.21 5.08 -10.23
N LEU A 141 6.19 5.82 -9.73
CA LEU A 141 5.95 6.96 -8.85
C LEU A 141 5.78 8.20 -9.74
N GLU A 142 4.64 8.83 -9.63
CA GLU A 142 4.31 10.05 -10.38
C GLU A 142 4.07 11.19 -9.41
N GLU A 143 4.52 12.37 -9.79
CA GLU A 143 4.20 13.62 -9.11
C GLU A 143 2.89 14.17 -9.68
N VAL A 144 1.98 14.56 -8.81
CA VAL A 144 0.66 15.07 -9.19
C VAL A 144 0.36 16.45 -8.61
#